data_e0abe76fb7185c0350d3930c57cf0102
#
_entry.id   e0abe76fb7185c0350d3930c57cf0102
#
_cell.length_a   1.000
_cell.length_b   1.000
_cell.length_c   1.000
_cell.angle_alpha   90.00
_cell.angle_beta   90.00
_cell.angle_gamma   90.00
#
_symmetry.space_group_name_H-M   'P 1'
#
loop_
_entity.id
_entity.type
_entity.pdbx_description
1 polymer ?
#
loop_
_entity_poly.entity_id
_entity_poly.type
_entity_poly.pdbx_seq_one_letter_code
_entity_poly.pdbx_strand_id
1 'polypeptide(L)'
;MGNSITEGFTLAHPETESYPAVLQRLLGDGYEVGNFGVTAHALMLDSDLPYQKTTRFKEALDFLPDIATVKLGTNDSKPWNWQHHASFKKDLNRLVDAFEQLPSHPTVYLCLPIPSDRKEWGIRDSILVSGVIPYIREVARERNLPLIDLRTPMLPHYPQDYTDGVHPNKQGAEIIAREIYRALTGKDL
;
A
#
# COMPACT_ATOMS: atom_id res chain seq x y z
N MET A 1 -3.91 -4.01 -2.88
CA MET A 1 -2.82 -3.88 -3.88
C MET A 1 -1.67 -3.05 -3.31
N GLY A 2 -0.45 -3.21 -3.85
CA GLY A 2 0.71 -2.49 -3.33
C GLY A 2 2.04 -2.97 -3.94
N ASN A 3 3.12 -2.62 -3.24
CA ASN A 3 4.49 -2.98 -3.61
C ASN A 3 5.00 -4.24 -2.88
N SER A 4 6.33 -4.38 -2.72
CA SER A 4 6.99 -5.47 -2.00
C SER A 4 6.47 -5.70 -0.57
N ILE A 5 6.07 -4.64 0.14
CA ILE A 5 5.51 -4.74 1.49
C ILE A 5 4.17 -5.50 1.47
N THR A 6 3.36 -5.28 0.44
CA THR A 6 2.09 -6.00 0.23
C THR A 6 2.35 -7.44 -0.23
N GLU A 7 3.31 -7.63 -1.13
CA GLU A 7 3.71 -8.96 -1.61
C GLU A 7 4.22 -9.85 -0.47
N GLY A 8 4.86 -9.25 0.55
CA GLY A 8 5.49 -9.97 1.66
C GLY A 8 6.96 -10.31 1.38
N PHE A 9 7.62 -9.47 0.57
CA PHE A 9 9.06 -9.60 0.29
C PHE A 9 9.85 -9.60 1.61
N THR A 10 10.84 -10.48 1.72
CA THR A 10 11.66 -10.79 2.90
C THR A 10 11.02 -11.68 3.97
N LEU A 11 9.72 -11.97 3.92
CA LEU A 11 9.11 -12.93 4.82
C LEU A 11 9.47 -14.36 4.41
N ALA A 12 9.65 -15.24 5.39
CA ALA A 12 9.98 -16.64 5.11
C ALA A 12 8.80 -17.39 4.45
N HIS A 13 7.59 -17.04 4.86
CA HIS A 13 6.34 -17.62 4.41
C HIS A 13 5.31 -16.54 4.06
N PRO A 14 5.51 -15.80 2.94
CA PRO A 14 4.62 -14.68 2.59
C PRO A 14 3.15 -15.10 2.40
N GLU A 15 2.89 -16.34 2.01
CA GLU A 15 1.55 -16.92 1.87
C GLU A 15 0.78 -17.02 3.19
N THR A 16 1.45 -16.94 4.34
CA THR A 16 0.84 -16.97 5.67
C THR A 16 1.22 -15.78 6.55
N GLU A 17 2.33 -15.11 6.26
CA GLU A 17 2.93 -14.05 7.10
C GLU A 17 2.78 -12.66 6.52
N SER A 18 2.51 -12.50 5.22
CA SER A 18 2.23 -11.19 4.64
C SER A 18 0.99 -10.56 5.25
N TYR A 19 0.95 -9.21 5.34
CA TYR A 19 -0.21 -8.57 5.95
C TYR A 19 -1.56 -8.91 5.27
N PRO A 20 -1.65 -9.16 3.94
CA PRO A 20 -2.90 -9.63 3.36
C PRO A 20 -3.30 -11.03 3.84
N ALA A 21 -2.33 -11.94 4.01
CA ALA A 21 -2.60 -13.29 4.55
C ALA A 21 -3.02 -13.23 6.02
N VAL A 22 -2.39 -12.36 6.81
CA VAL A 22 -2.81 -12.12 8.21
C VAL A 22 -4.21 -11.51 8.24
N LEU A 23 -4.49 -10.52 7.38
CA LEU A 23 -5.80 -9.89 7.27
C LEU A 23 -6.89 -10.92 6.91
N GLN A 24 -6.62 -11.85 6.00
CA GLN A 24 -7.53 -12.96 5.70
C GLN A 24 -7.91 -13.76 6.95
N ARG A 25 -6.93 -14.11 7.79
CA ARG A 25 -7.20 -14.85 9.05
C ARG A 25 -8.03 -14.03 10.02
N LEU A 26 -7.81 -12.73 10.09
CA LEU A 26 -8.55 -11.84 11.00
C LEU A 26 -10.00 -11.63 10.55
N LEU A 27 -10.23 -11.54 9.24
CA LEU A 27 -11.57 -11.34 8.67
C LEU A 27 -12.39 -12.64 8.63
N GLY A 28 -11.72 -13.81 8.60
CA GLY A 28 -12.37 -15.11 8.53
C GLY A 28 -13.00 -15.43 7.17
N ASP A 29 -13.83 -16.49 7.16
CA ASP A 29 -14.39 -17.09 5.94
C ASP A 29 -15.43 -16.22 5.22
N GLY A 30 -15.89 -15.13 5.86
CA GLY A 30 -16.82 -14.18 5.24
C GLY A 30 -16.17 -13.23 4.23
N TYR A 31 -14.85 -13.30 4.07
CA TYR A 31 -14.06 -12.46 3.17
C TYR A 31 -13.07 -13.28 2.36
N GLU A 32 -12.76 -12.78 1.16
CA GLU A 32 -11.66 -13.26 0.34
C GLU A 32 -10.65 -12.12 0.14
N VAL A 33 -9.42 -12.30 0.60
CA VAL A 33 -8.38 -11.26 0.54
C VAL A 33 -7.36 -11.58 -0.55
N GLY A 34 -7.42 -10.86 -1.67
CA GLY A 34 -6.45 -10.95 -2.75
C GLY A 34 -5.16 -10.16 -2.44
N ASN A 35 -3.99 -10.81 -2.60
CA ASN A 35 -2.69 -10.15 -2.54
C ASN A 35 -2.19 -9.81 -3.95
N PHE A 36 -2.23 -8.54 -4.30
CA PHE A 36 -1.77 -8.01 -5.59
C PHE A 36 -0.54 -7.10 -5.41
N GLY A 37 0.37 -7.47 -4.50
CA GLY A 37 1.65 -6.82 -4.33
C GLY A 37 2.62 -7.12 -5.46
N VAL A 38 3.48 -6.15 -5.83
CA VAL A 38 4.58 -6.34 -6.79
C VAL A 38 5.82 -5.61 -6.32
N THR A 39 6.88 -6.37 -6.07
CA THR A 39 8.15 -5.85 -5.57
C THR A 39 8.70 -4.72 -6.46
N ALA A 40 9.27 -3.69 -5.81
CA ALA A 40 9.93 -2.52 -6.39
C ALA A 40 9.04 -1.54 -7.17
N HIS A 41 7.73 -1.84 -7.37
CA HIS A 41 6.85 -1.01 -8.18
C HIS A 41 6.35 0.24 -7.46
N ALA A 42 6.23 1.32 -8.22
CA ALA A 42 5.79 2.65 -7.80
C ALA A 42 4.38 2.95 -8.33
N LEU A 43 3.73 3.98 -7.77
CA LEU A 43 2.44 4.47 -8.22
C LEU A 43 2.52 5.20 -9.56
N MET A 44 3.50 6.12 -9.67
CA MET A 44 3.64 7.00 -10.83
C MET A 44 3.94 6.24 -12.12
N LEU A 45 3.25 6.63 -13.20
CA LEU A 45 3.42 6.01 -14.53
C LEU A 45 4.76 6.32 -15.20
N ASP A 46 5.39 7.43 -14.79
CA ASP A 46 6.70 7.86 -15.26
C ASP A 46 7.84 7.39 -14.32
N SER A 47 7.56 6.44 -13.42
CA SER A 47 8.56 5.80 -12.56
C SER A 47 9.37 4.73 -13.32
N ASP A 48 10.45 4.27 -12.68
CA ASP A 48 11.27 3.15 -13.19
C ASP A 48 10.44 1.87 -13.39
N LEU A 49 9.52 1.57 -12.47
CA LEU A 49 8.66 0.38 -12.48
C LEU A 49 7.21 0.77 -12.10
N PRO A 50 6.38 1.20 -13.04
CA PRO A 50 5.02 1.63 -12.76
C PRO A 50 4.08 0.44 -12.50
N TYR A 51 3.46 0.40 -11.31
CA TYR A 51 2.53 -0.65 -10.89
C TYR A 51 1.34 -0.81 -11.84
N GLN A 52 0.78 0.29 -12.33
CA GLN A 52 -0.38 0.29 -13.21
C GLN A 52 -0.13 -0.35 -14.60
N LYS A 53 1.14 -0.66 -14.94
CA LYS A 53 1.53 -1.37 -16.18
C LYS A 53 1.77 -2.87 -15.95
N THR A 54 1.55 -3.39 -14.75
CA THR A 54 1.78 -4.80 -14.42
C THR A 54 0.56 -5.67 -14.72
N THR A 55 0.79 -6.97 -14.91
CA THR A 55 -0.30 -7.97 -14.97
C THR A 55 -1.04 -8.06 -13.65
N ARG A 56 -0.34 -7.88 -12.52
CA ARG A 56 -0.94 -7.87 -11.17
C ARG A 56 -1.98 -6.76 -10.99
N PHE A 57 -1.76 -5.59 -11.57
CA PHE A 57 -2.79 -4.53 -11.56
C PHE A 57 -4.04 -4.96 -12.32
N LYS A 58 -3.86 -5.59 -13.49
CA LYS A 58 -4.99 -6.14 -14.26
C LYS A 58 -5.72 -7.23 -13.47
N GLU A 59 -4.99 -8.17 -12.87
CA GLU A 59 -5.58 -9.23 -12.02
C GLU A 59 -6.35 -8.64 -10.84
N ALA A 60 -5.87 -7.53 -10.24
CA ALA A 60 -6.58 -6.85 -9.16
C ALA A 60 -7.91 -6.23 -9.62
N LEU A 61 -8.00 -5.77 -10.86
CA LEU A 61 -9.25 -5.29 -11.46
C LEU A 61 -10.18 -6.47 -11.82
N ASP A 62 -9.62 -7.53 -12.43
CA ASP A 62 -10.36 -8.74 -12.83
C ASP A 62 -10.93 -9.50 -11.60
N PHE A 63 -10.35 -9.30 -10.40
CA PHE A 63 -10.85 -9.85 -9.13
C PHE A 63 -12.23 -9.28 -8.73
N LEU A 64 -12.62 -8.13 -9.28
CA LEU A 64 -13.90 -7.44 -9.01
C LEU A 64 -14.16 -7.26 -7.50
N PRO A 65 -13.26 -6.62 -6.76
CA PRO A 65 -13.37 -6.50 -5.32
C PRO A 65 -14.58 -5.65 -4.91
N ASP A 66 -15.13 -5.90 -3.70
CA ASP A 66 -16.05 -4.99 -3.01
C ASP A 66 -15.27 -3.89 -2.26
N ILE A 67 -14.04 -4.20 -1.86
CA ILE A 67 -13.16 -3.28 -1.14
C ILE A 67 -11.77 -3.35 -1.76
N ALA A 68 -11.19 -2.19 -2.10
CA ALA A 68 -9.84 -2.08 -2.62
C ALA A 68 -8.96 -1.22 -1.69
N THR A 69 -7.89 -1.79 -1.13
CA THR A 69 -6.88 -1.03 -0.39
C THR A 69 -5.68 -0.72 -1.27
N VAL A 70 -5.27 0.56 -1.33
CA VAL A 70 -4.14 1.05 -2.15
C VAL A 70 -2.98 1.42 -1.24
N LYS A 71 -1.92 0.60 -1.22
CA LYS A 71 -0.69 0.84 -0.44
C LYS A 71 0.52 0.97 -1.37
N LEU A 72 0.61 2.07 -2.09
CA LEU A 72 1.70 2.47 -2.97
C LEU A 72 2.35 3.78 -2.47
N GLY A 73 3.42 4.23 -3.11
CA GLY A 73 4.12 5.46 -2.79
C GLY A 73 5.52 5.27 -2.22
N THR A 74 5.85 4.10 -1.63
CA THR A 74 7.18 3.86 -1.06
C THR A 74 8.27 3.94 -2.13
N ASN A 75 8.10 3.31 -3.28
CA ASN A 75 9.07 3.34 -4.37
C ASN A 75 9.06 4.66 -5.15
N ASP A 76 8.00 5.43 -5.04
CA ASP A 76 7.91 6.79 -5.58
C ASP A 76 8.89 7.74 -4.89
N SER A 77 9.28 7.46 -3.64
CA SER A 77 10.24 8.26 -2.87
C SER A 77 11.68 8.17 -3.37
N LYS A 78 11.99 7.24 -4.27
CA LYS A 78 13.32 7.16 -4.91
C LYS A 78 13.58 8.46 -5.68
N PRO A 79 14.77 9.10 -5.56
CA PRO A 79 15.04 10.41 -6.20
C PRO A 79 14.77 10.44 -7.70
N TRP A 80 15.11 9.36 -8.42
CA TRP A 80 14.87 9.25 -9.86
C TRP A 80 13.40 9.07 -10.24
N ASN A 81 12.55 8.62 -9.33
CA ASN A 81 11.10 8.59 -9.50
C ASN A 81 10.50 9.93 -9.05
N TRP A 82 10.93 10.44 -7.87
CA TRP A 82 10.36 11.64 -7.28
C TRP A 82 10.59 12.92 -8.10
N GLN A 83 11.57 12.94 -8.99
CA GLN A 83 11.71 14.05 -9.97
C GLN A 83 10.45 14.25 -10.82
N HIS A 84 9.60 13.23 -10.96
CA HIS A 84 8.33 13.26 -11.68
C HIS A 84 7.11 13.50 -10.76
N HIS A 85 7.32 13.93 -9.50
CA HIS A 85 6.29 14.03 -8.46
C HIS A 85 5.04 14.82 -8.86
N ALA A 86 5.15 15.74 -9.83
CA ALA A 86 4.01 16.49 -10.33
C ALA A 86 2.91 15.59 -10.93
N SER A 87 3.25 14.38 -11.39
CA SER A 87 2.28 13.40 -11.91
C SER A 87 1.62 12.55 -10.82
N PHE A 88 2.13 12.55 -9.58
CA PHE A 88 1.70 11.63 -8.53
C PHE A 88 0.18 11.67 -8.27
N LYS A 89 -0.38 12.87 -8.06
CA LYS A 89 -1.83 13.02 -7.83
C LYS A 89 -2.67 12.56 -9.02
N LYS A 90 -2.25 12.91 -10.23
CA LYS A 90 -2.92 12.49 -11.47
C LYS A 90 -2.93 10.96 -11.60
N ASP A 91 -1.81 10.32 -11.33
CA ASP A 91 -1.66 8.88 -11.48
C ASP A 91 -2.39 8.11 -10.36
N LEU A 92 -2.45 8.68 -9.14
CA LEU A 92 -3.28 8.14 -8.06
C LEU A 92 -4.78 8.24 -8.39
N ASN A 93 -5.23 9.38 -8.91
CA ASN A 93 -6.61 9.55 -9.36
C ASN A 93 -6.95 8.54 -10.46
N ARG A 94 -6.07 8.35 -11.45
CA ARG A 94 -6.26 7.36 -12.52
C ARG A 94 -6.40 5.94 -11.98
N LEU A 95 -5.61 5.57 -10.97
CA LEU A 95 -5.70 4.26 -10.33
C LEU A 95 -7.05 4.09 -9.63
N VAL A 96 -7.49 5.12 -8.89
CA VAL A 96 -8.80 5.12 -8.21
C VAL A 96 -9.93 5.03 -9.23
N ASP A 97 -9.90 5.82 -10.31
CA ASP A 97 -10.90 5.78 -11.38
C ASP A 97 -11.05 4.37 -11.98
N ALA A 98 -9.94 3.66 -12.16
CA ALA A 98 -9.96 2.29 -12.70
C ALA A 98 -10.75 1.32 -11.80
N PHE A 99 -10.72 1.52 -10.47
CA PHE A 99 -11.53 0.73 -9.54
C PHE A 99 -12.98 1.20 -9.46
N GLU A 100 -13.22 2.50 -9.38
CA GLU A 100 -14.57 3.04 -9.29
C GLU A 100 -15.43 2.74 -10.54
N GLN A 101 -14.79 2.50 -11.69
CA GLN A 101 -15.46 2.11 -12.93
C GLN A 101 -15.80 0.60 -13.02
N LEU A 102 -15.35 -0.21 -12.06
CA LEU A 102 -15.68 -1.63 -12.04
C LEU A 102 -17.17 -1.86 -11.75
N PRO A 103 -17.79 -2.91 -12.32
CA PRO A 103 -19.19 -3.23 -12.05
C PRO A 103 -19.46 -3.62 -10.60
N SER A 104 -18.43 -4.00 -9.82
CA SER A 104 -18.54 -4.23 -8.38
C SER A 104 -18.63 -2.95 -7.55
N HIS A 105 -18.33 -1.78 -8.14
CA HIS A 105 -18.33 -0.48 -7.44
C HIS A 105 -17.63 -0.49 -6.08
N PRO A 106 -16.34 -0.88 -6.00
CA PRO A 106 -15.65 -1.08 -4.75
C PRO A 106 -15.50 0.21 -3.94
N THR A 107 -15.53 0.09 -2.62
CA THR A 107 -15.01 1.15 -1.75
C THR A 107 -13.49 1.15 -1.81
N VAL A 108 -12.90 2.26 -2.26
CA VAL A 108 -11.43 2.40 -2.37
C VAL A 108 -10.89 3.08 -1.12
N TYR A 109 -9.99 2.40 -0.41
CA TYR A 109 -9.25 2.92 0.74
C TYR A 109 -7.83 3.29 0.31
N LEU A 110 -7.40 4.52 0.59
CA LEU A 110 -6.01 4.91 0.44
C LEU A 110 -5.24 4.64 1.75
N CYS A 111 -4.05 4.05 1.65
CA CYS A 111 -3.22 3.76 2.81
C CYS A 111 -2.00 4.69 2.83
N LEU A 112 -1.70 5.30 3.98
CA LEU A 112 -0.44 6.01 4.15
C LEU A 112 0.72 5.02 4.19
N PRO A 113 1.85 5.30 3.51
CA PRO A 113 3.03 4.46 3.57
C PRO A 113 3.62 4.45 4.99
N ILE A 114 4.06 3.26 5.42
CA ILE A 114 4.75 3.07 6.69
C ILE A 114 6.13 3.75 6.67
N PRO A 115 6.77 4.03 7.84
CA PRO A 115 8.15 4.50 7.88
C PRO A 115 9.07 3.59 7.06
N SER A 116 9.87 4.16 6.18
CA SER A 116 10.74 3.37 5.29
C SER A 116 11.93 4.22 4.83
N ASP A 117 13.13 3.83 5.19
CA ASP A 117 14.36 4.50 4.74
C ASP A 117 15.45 3.47 4.42
N ARG A 118 15.94 3.49 3.18
CA ARG A 118 17.10 2.71 2.74
C ARG A 118 17.78 3.39 1.57
N LYS A 119 18.87 4.06 1.89
CA LYS A 119 19.60 4.91 0.93
C LYS A 119 20.16 4.14 -0.26
N GLU A 120 20.62 2.91 -0.04
CA GLU A 120 21.18 2.05 -1.08
C GLU A 120 20.14 1.70 -2.15
N TRP A 121 18.87 1.67 -1.81
CA TRP A 121 17.75 1.42 -2.73
C TRP A 121 17.04 2.69 -3.18
N GLY A 122 17.54 3.84 -2.77
CA GLY A 122 16.91 5.13 -3.07
C GLY A 122 15.67 5.44 -2.23
N ILE A 123 15.21 4.56 -1.35
CA ILE A 123 14.03 4.83 -0.50
C ILE A 123 14.37 5.92 0.50
N ARG A 124 13.51 6.95 0.57
CA ARG A 124 13.69 8.14 1.40
C ARG A 124 12.44 8.42 2.22
N ASP A 125 12.53 8.21 3.54
CA ASP A 125 11.43 8.53 4.44
C ASP A 125 11.11 10.03 4.47
N SER A 126 12.13 10.88 4.31
CA SER A 126 11.93 12.32 4.21
C SER A 126 11.02 12.71 3.04
N ILE A 127 11.13 12.05 1.88
CA ILE A 127 10.24 12.27 0.73
C ILE A 127 8.85 11.69 0.99
N LEU A 128 8.75 10.55 1.68
CA LEU A 128 7.45 10.02 2.09
C LEU A 128 6.68 11.05 2.93
N VAL A 129 7.34 11.63 3.92
CA VAL A 129 6.73 12.60 4.84
C VAL A 129 6.40 13.94 4.17
N SER A 130 7.35 14.48 3.40
CA SER A 130 7.21 15.83 2.85
C SER A 130 6.44 15.91 1.52
N GLY A 131 6.26 14.78 0.84
CA GLY A 131 5.68 14.75 -0.51
C GLY A 131 4.60 13.70 -0.71
N VAL A 132 4.93 12.40 -0.60
CA VAL A 132 4.00 11.30 -0.90
C VAL A 132 2.76 11.35 -0.02
N ILE A 133 2.93 11.43 1.30
CA ILE A 133 1.83 11.44 2.28
C ILE A 133 0.91 12.65 2.09
N PRO A 134 1.42 13.89 1.93
CA PRO A 134 0.59 15.04 1.61
C PRO A 134 -0.28 14.82 0.36
N TYR A 135 0.27 14.28 -0.72
CA TYR A 135 -0.50 14.02 -1.94
C TYR A 135 -1.59 12.97 -1.75
N ILE A 136 -1.29 11.88 -1.02
CA ILE A 136 -2.30 10.85 -0.72
C ILE A 136 -3.44 11.44 0.12
N ARG A 137 -3.12 12.23 1.16
CA ARG A 137 -4.12 12.92 2.00
C ARG A 137 -4.97 13.90 1.20
N GLU A 138 -4.36 14.62 0.28
CA GLU A 138 -5.06 15.58 -0.58
C GLU A 138 -6.06 14.87 -1.50
N VAL A 139 -5.65 13.79 -2.20
CA VAL A 139 -6.54 13.01 -3.05
C VAL A 139 -7.66 12.35 -2.23
N ALA A 140 -7.35 11.78 -1.06
CA ALA A 140 -8.37 11.21 -0.18
C ALA A 140 -9.44 12.24 0.19
N ARG A 141 -9.02 13.46 0.57
CA ARG A 141 -9.94 14.55 0.91
C ARG A 141 -10.75 15.05 -0.31
N GLU A 142 -10.08 15.26 -1.45
CA GLU A 142 -10.72 15.79 -2.66
C GLU A 142 -11.80 14.84 -3.21
N ARG A 143 -11.57 13.52 -3.05
CA ARG A 143 -12.48 12.48 -3.54
C ARG A 143 -13.36 11.86 -2.45
N ASN A 144 -13.27 12.36 -1.22
CA ASN A 144 -13.98 11.80 -0.06
C ASN A 144 -13.73 10.29 0.12
N LEU A 145 -12.48 9.84 -0.09
CA LEU A 145 -12.08 8.45 0.09
C LEU A 145 -11.64 8.19 1.53
N PRO A 146 -11.98 7.02 2.08
CA PRO A 146 -11.46 6.61 3.39
C PRO A 146 -9.93 6.45 3.34
N LEU A 147 -9.27 6.91 4.41
CA LEU A 147 -7.82 6.88 4.56
C LEU A 147 -7.43 6.00 5.74
N ILE A 148 -6.53 5.04 5.52
CA ILE A 148 -5.95 4.19 6.56
C ILE A 148 -4.56 4.71 6.91
N ASP A 149 -4.37 5.15 8.14
CA ASP A 149 -3.05 5.56 8.63
C ASP A 149 -2.27 4.33 9.11
N LEU A 150 -1.48 3.74 8.21
CA LEU A 150 -0.57 2.65 8.57
C LEU A 150 0.75 3.16 9.15
N ARG A 151 1.02 4.46 9.01
CA ARG A 151 2.29 5.04 9.44
C ARG A 151 2.38 5.21 10.95
N THR A 152 1.38 5.86 11.55
CA THR A 152 1.39 6.19 12.98
C THR A 152 1.57 4.95 13.86
N PRO A 153 0.84 3.84 13.67
CA PRO A 153 1.05 2.64 14.48
C PRO A 153 2.40 1.97 14.23
N MET A 154 3.01 2.14 13.04
CA MET A 154 4.32 1.55 12.74
C MET A 154 5.52 2.38 13.21
N LEU A 155 5.34 3.68 13.56
CA LEU A 155 6.44 4.54 14.03
C LEU A 155 7.18 3.99 15.27
N PRO A 156 6.51 3.52 16.35
CA PRO A 156 7.20 2.96 17.52
C PRO A 156 7.95 1.66 17.24
N HIS A 157 7.63 0.98 16.13
CA HIS A 157 8.16 -0.31 15.70
C HIS A 157 9.29 -0.18 14.67
N TYR A 158 9.61 1.03 14.26
CA TYR A 158 10.69 1.31 13.31
C TYR A 158 12.02 1.56 14.06
N PRO A 159 13.14 0.92 13.68
CA PRO A 159 13.28 -0.13 12.65
C PRO A 159 13.18 -1.57 13.18
N GLN A 160 12.82 -1.81 14.46
CA GLN A 160 12.90 -3.10 15.15
C GLN A 160 12.06 -4.20 14.48
N ASP A 161 10.85 -3.86 14.03
CA ASP A 161 9.95 -4.81 13.36
C ASP A 161 10.09 -4.78 11.84
N TYR A 162 11.32 -4.50 11.37
CA TYR A 162 11.71 -4.50 9.96
C TYR A 162 12.92 -5.41 9.72
N THR A 163 13.01 -5.99 8.54
CA THR A 163 14.15 -6.82 8.14
C THR A 163 15.32 -5.99 7.60
N ASP A 164 15.02 -4.83 6.99
CA ASP A 164 16.01 -4.07 6.22
C ASP A 164 15.75 -2.54 6.19
N GLY A 165 14.90 -2.05 7.08
CA GLY A 165 14.52 -0.63 7.15
C GLY A 165 13.42 -0.21 6.15
N VAL A 166 12.92 -1.13 5.31
CA VAL A 166 11.80 -0.90 4.37
C VAL A 166 10.71 -1.96 4.55
N HIS A 167 11.10 -3.23 4.66
CA HIS A 167 10.18 -4.35 4.69
C HIS A 167 9.91 -4.79 6.13
N PRO A 168 8.63 -4.77 6.54
CA PRO A 168 8.24 -5.29 7.85
C PRO A 168 8.57 -6.78 7.97
N ASN A 169 9.02 -7.19 9.15
CA ASN A 169 9.06 -8.58 9.54
C ASN A 169 7.62 -9.08 9.83
N LYS A 170 7.49 -10.30 10.33
CA LYS A 170 6.20 -10.90 10.67
C LYS A 170 5.39 -10.05 11.66
N GLN A 171 6.03 -9.50 12.69
CA GLN A 171 5.38 -8.65 13.70
C GLN A 171 4.88 -7.35 13.06
N GLY A 172 5.69 -6.69 12.25
CA GLY A 172 5.29 -5.49 11.53
C GLY A 172 4.15 -5.75 10.54
N ALA A 173 4.16 -6.91 9.85
CA ALA A 173 3.07 -7.32 8.97
C ALA A 173 1.76 -7.53 9.73
N GLU A 174 1.83 -8.09 10.95
CA GLU A 174 0.65 -8.26 11.82
C GLU A 174 0.05 -6.91 12.27
N ILE A 175 0.89 -5.93 12.61
CA ILE A 175 0.43 -4.58 12.97
C ILE A 175 -0.32 -3.95 11.80
N ILE A 176 0.24 -4.01 10.59
CA ILE A 176 -0.41 -3.49 9.38
C ILE A 176 -1.77 -4.15 9.16
N ALA A 177 -1.84 -5.48 9.28
CA ALA A 177 -3.09 -6.22 9.09
C ALA A 177 -4.17 -5.82 10.11
N ARG A 178 -3.81 -5.63 11.39
CA ARG A 178 -4.72 -5.19 12.46
C ARG A 178 -5.29 -3.79 12.18
N GLU A 179 -4.45 -2.85 11.71
CA GLU A 179 -4.92 -1.51 11.36
C GLU A 179 -5.89 -1.51 10.17
N ILE A 180 -5.62 -2.33 9.16
CA ILE A 180 -6.56 -2.49 8.03
C ILE A 180 -7.85 -3.15 8.53
N TYR A 181 -7.77 -4.22 9.34
CA TYR A 181 -8.93 -4.89 9.93
C TYR A 181 -9.82 -3.89 10.70
N ARG A 182 -9.20 -3.08 11.58
CA ARG A 182 -9.91 -2.03 12.34
C ARG A 182 -10.61 -1.03 11.43
N ALA A 183 -9.93 -0.57 10.38
CA ALA A 183 -10.49 0.38 9.43
C ALA A 183 -11.68 -0.19 8.64
N LEU A 184 -11.64 -1.50 8.30
CA LEU A 184 -12.70 -2.15 7.53
C LEU A 184 -13.90 -2.56 8.38
N THR A 185 -13.69 -2.93 9.64
CA THR A 185 -14.74 -3.52 10.48
C THR A 185 -15.24 -2.59 11.58
N GLY A 186 -14.48 -1.55 11.93
CA GLY A 186 -14.74 -0.69 13.09
C GLY A 186 -14.49 -1.40 14.44
N LYS A 187 -13.85 -2.58 14.44
CA LYS A 187 -13.62 -3.39 15.66
C LYS A 187 -12.14 -3.37 16.05
N ASP A 188 -11.86 -3.31 17.34
CA ASP A 188 -10.54 -3.59 17.90
C ASP A 188 -10.35 -5.11 18.09
N LEU A 189 -9.07 -5.56 18.01
CA LEU A 189 -8.65 -6.95 18.21
C LEU A 189 -7.95 -7.10 19.56
#